data_32cace63988ee26b79b6b7237ebb9633
#
_entry.id   32cace63988ee26b79b6b7237ebb9633
#
_cell.length_a   1.000
_cell.length_b   1.000
_cell.length_c   1.000
_cell.angle_alpha   90.00
_cell.angle_beta   90.00
_cell.angle_gamma   90.00
#
_symmetry.space_group_name_H-M   'P 1'
#
loop_
_entity.id
_entity.type
_entity.pdbx_description
1 polymer ?
#
loop_
_entity_poly.entity_id
_entity_poly.type
_entity_poly.pdbx_seq_one_letter_code
_entity_poly.pdbx_strand_id
1 'polypeptide(L)'
;MLIGRVVGNLVATQKYAKLEGTRLLLVQPLDLAGKDRGTTILAIDGVDAGPGDRVLVVQDGRAAQLVLGKGTSAVDAAVVGVVDAVDLQG
;
A
#
# COMPACT_ATOMS: atom_id res chain seq x y z
N MET A 1 10.74 -0.34 -1.67
CA MET A 1 9.73 -0.91 -2.60
C MET A 1 9.54 -2.39 -2.31
N LEU A 2 8.31 -2.82 -2.24
CA LEU A 2 8.02 -4.22 -1.99
C LEU A 2 6.74 -4.65 -2.71
N ILE A 3 6.55 -5.98 -2.80
CA ILE A 3 5.31 -6.57 -3.28
C ILE A 3 4.54 -7.07 -2.06
N GLY A 4 3.23 -6.87 -2.05
CA GLY A 4 2.39 -7.33 -0.97
C GLY A 4 1.02 -7.75 -1.46
N ARG A 5 0.24 -8.33 -0.56
CA ARG A 5 -1.15 -8.69 -0.80
C ARG A 5 -2.02 -7.82 0.10
N VAL A 6 -3.05 -7.21 -0.47
CA VAL A 6 -4.02 -6.45 0.32
C VAL A 6 -4.82 -7.45 1.15
N VAL A 7 -4.77 -7.31 2.47
CA VAL A 7 -5.47 -8.19 3.40
C VAL A 7 -6.68 -7.51 4.06
N GLY A 8 -6.81 -6.22 3.90
CA GLY A 8 -7.96 -5.50 4.44
C GLY A 8 -7.89 -4.00 4.20
N ASN A 9 -8.95 -3.34 4.55
CA ASN A 9 -9.04 -1.88 4.57
C ASN A 9 -9.04 -1.42 6.03
N LEU A 10 -8.40 -0.30 6.28
CA LEU A 10 -8.50 0.34 7.59
C LEU A 10 -9.69 1.31 7.58
N VAL A 11 -10.63 1.07 8.47
CA VAL A 11 -11.77 1.97 8.66
C VAL A 11 -11.61 2.65 10.02
N ALA A 12 -11.57 3.97 10.02
CA ALA A 12 -11.43 4.76 11.23
C ALA A 12 -12.58 5.76 11.33
N THR A 13 -13.15 5.88 12.54
CA THR A 13 -14.21 6.87 12.79
C THR A 13 -13.65 8.27 12.85
N GLN A 14 -12.39 8.42 13.26
CA GLN A 14 -11.68 9.70 13.27
C GLN A 14 -10.31 9.49 12.66
N LYS A 15 -9.93 10.38 11.76
CA LYS A 15 -8.63 10.38 11.11
C LYS A 15 -8.00 11.75 11.22
N TYR A 16 -6.67 11.75 11.12
CA TYR A 16 -5.94 12.98 10.90
C TYR A 16 -6.49 13.69 9.65
N ALA A 17 -6.70 15.01 9.72
CA ALA A 17 -7.38 15.74 8.66
C ALA A 17 -6.78 15.54 7.26
N LYS A 18 -5.45 15.37 7.16
CA LYS A 18 -4.78 15.14 5.89
C LYS A 18 -5.06 13.77 5.30
N LEU A 19 -5.65 12.86 6.06
CA LEU A 19 -6.03 11.53 5.60
C LEU A 19 -7.51 11.43 5.26
N GLU A 20 -8.30 12.48 5.47
CA GLU A 20 -9.70 12.48 5.10
C GLU A 20 -9.87 12.24 3.61
N GLY A 21 -10.82 11.37 3.26
CA GLY A 21 -11.04 10.98 1.88
C GLY A 21 -9.99 10.02 1.34
N THR A 22 -8.96 9.70 2.12
CA THR A 22 -7.91 8.78 1.72
C THR A 22 -8.27 7.36 2.10
N ARG A 23 -8.10 6.45 1.17
CA ARG A 23 -8.30 5.03 1.43
C ARG A 23 -7.00 4.42 1.95
N LEU A 24 -7.08 3.76 3.09
CA LEU A 24 -5.95 3.10 3.72
C LEU A 24 -6.11 1.60 3.64
N LEU A 25 -5.05 0.92 3.24
CA LEU A 25 -5.04 -0.52 3.05
C LEU A 25 -4.06 -1.16 4.03
N LEU A 26 -4.43 -2.35 4.50
CA LEU A 26 -3.53 -3.24 5.20
C LEU A 26 -2.91 -4.18 4.17
N VAL A 27 -1.59 -4.21 4.11
CA VAL A 27 -0.86 -4.96 3.12
C VAL A 27 0.09 -5.92 3.80
N GLN A 28 -0.01 -7.20 3.46
CA GLN A 28 0.91 -8.23 3.90
C GLN A 28 2.07 -8.30 2.89
N PRO A 29 3.30 -7.96 3.29
CA PRO A 29 4.45 -8.11 2.40
C PRO A 29 4.66 -9.57 2.00
N LEU A 30 5.11 -9.77 0.78
CA LEU A 30 5.35 -11.09 0.20
C LEU A 30 6.77 -11.20 -0.32
N ASP A 31 7.30 -12.43 -0.34
CA ASP A 31 8.51 -12.71 -1.08
C ASP A 31 8.19 -12.95 -2.57
N LEU A 32 9.20 -13.18 -3.39
CA LEU A 32 9.00 -13.38 -4.84
C LEU A 32 8.26 -14.68 -5.15
N ALA A 33 8.22 -15.62 -4.21
CA ALA A 33 7.44 -16.86 -4.35
C ALA A 33 5.99 -16.68 -3.92
N GLY A 34 5.61 -15.48 -3.45
CA GLY A 34 4.25 -15.20 -3.02
C GLY A 34 3.95 -15.58 -1.58
N LYS A 35 4.96 -15.92 -0.80
CA LYS A 35 4.78 -16.27 0.62
C LYS A 35 4.89 -15.03 1.50
N ASP A 36 4.19 -15.07 2.62
CA ASP A 36 4.20 -13.98 3.60
C ASP A 36 5.62 -13.72 4.11
N ARG A 37 5.97 -12.45 4.21
CA ARG A 37 7.28 -12.00 4.66
C ARG A 37 7.13 -10.77 5.54
N GLY A 38 7.42 -10.92 6.82
CA GLY A 38 7.35 -9.80 7.76
C GLY A 38 5.94 -9.47 8.21
N THR A 39 5.80 -8.32 8.84
CA THR A 39 4.53 -7.86 9.41
C THR A 39 3.71 -7.06 8.41
N THR A 40 2.40 -7.10 8.59
CA THR A 40 1.45 -6.28 7.84
C THR A 40 1.78 -4.80 8.00
N ILE A 41 1.70 -4.06 6.92
CA ILE A 41 1.94 -2.62 6.91
C ILE A 41 0.69 -1.86 6.49
N LEU A 42 0.65 -0.59 6.86
CA LEU A 42 -0.41 0.33 6.47
C LEU A 42 0.07 1.16 5.29
N ALA A 43 -0.72 1.24 4.23
CA ALA A 43 -0.35 1.98 3.03
C ALA A 43 -1.54 2.77 2.49
N ILE A 44 -1.23 3.90 1.85
CA ILE A 44 -2.22 4.71 1.15
C ILE A 44 -2.50 4.08 -0.20
N ASP A 45 -3.78 3.97 -0.56
CA ASP A 45 -4.19 3.41 -1.85
C ASP A 45 -4.12 4.47 -2.95
N GLY A 46 -3.24 4.25 -3.92
CA GLY A 46 -3.09 5.12 -5.09
C GLY A 46 -3.71 4.57 -6.36
N VAL A 47 -4.28 3.36 -6.34
CA VAL A 47 -4.71 2.67 -7.57
C VAL A 47 -6.05 1.96 -7.44
N ASP A 48 -6.78 2.20 -6.36
CA ASP A 48 -8.07 1.56 -6.08
C ASP A 48 -7.96 0.03 -5.99
N ALA A 49 -6.97 -0.44 -5.25
CA ALA A 49 -6.78 -1.86 -5.01
C ALA A 49 -7.77 -2.38 -3.96
N GLY A 50 -8.06 -3.65 -3.99
CA GLY A 50 -8.97 -4.31 -3.05
C GLY A 50 -8.36 -5.54 -2.40
N PRO A 51 -9.06 -6.08 -1.36
CA PRO A 51 -8.59 -7.29 -0.68
C PRO A 51 -8.33 -8.42 -1.66
N GLY A 52 -7.21 -9.10 -1.46
CA GLY A 52 -6.76 -10.17 -2.34
C GLY A 52 -5.86 -9.71 -3.48
N ASP A 53 -5.86 -8.44 -3.83
CA ASP A 53 -4.98 -7.92 -4.88
C ASP A 53 -3.53 -7.98 -4.45
N ARG A 54 -2.67 -8.38 -5.38
CA ARG A 54 -1.23 -8.27 -5.21
C ARG A 54 -0.80 -6.91 -5.71
N VAL A 55 -0.04 -6.18 -4.89
CA VAL A 55 0.23 -4.77 -5.12
C VAL A 55 1.71 -4.46 -5.00
N LEU A 56 2.10 -3.38 -5.64
CA LEU A 56 3.42 -2.80 -5.52
C LEU A 56 3.34 -1.64 -4.53
N VAL A 57 4.19 -1.67 -3.51
CA VAL A 57 4.19 -0.69 -2.43
C VAL A 57 5.53 0.02 -2.39
N VAL A 58 5.47 1.34 -2.34
CA VAL A 58 6.65 2.19 -2.14
C VAL A 58 6.61 2.71 -0.71
N GLN A 59 7.65 2.42 0.06
CA GLN A 59 7.80 2.89 1.44
C GLN A 59 8.64 4.16 1.45
N ASP A 60 8.02 5.26 1.08
CA ASP A 60 8.68 6.55 0.94
C ASP A 60 7.63 7.63 1.20
N GLY A 61 7.90 8.51 2.14
CA GLY A 61 7.00 9.62 2.45
C GLY A 61 6.72 10.51 1.24
N ARG A 62 7.66 10.62 0.32
CA ARG A 62 7.51 11.35 -0.92
C ARG A 62 6.46 10.72 -1.83
N ALA A 63 6.48 9.38 -1.98
CA ALA A 63 5.48 8.67 -2.76
C ALA A 63 4.10 8.84 -2.16
N ALA A 64 3.99 8.78 -0.83
CA ALA A 64 2.74 9.00 -0.14
C ALA A 64 2.21 10.42 -0.37
N GLN A 65 3.09 11.42 -0.36
CA GLN A 65 2.70 12.80 -0.66
C GLN A 65 2.17 12.95 -2.08
N LEU A 66 2.80 12.30 -3.04
CA LEU A 66 2.36 12.35 -4.44
C LEU A 66 0.98 11.73 -4.61
N VAL A 67 0.72 10.62 -3.95
CA VAL A 67 -0.60 9.96 -4.00
C VAL A 67 -1.66 10.85 -3.37
N LEU A 68 -1.36 11.43 -2.21
CA LEU A 68 -2.31 12.29 -1.50
C LEU A 68 -2.50 13.65 -2.18
N GLY A 69 -1.52 14.12 -2.92
CA GLY A 69 -1.52 15.48 -3.44
C GLY A 69 -1.39 16.54 -2.36
N LYS A 70 -0.83 16.19 -1.20
CA LYS A 70 -0.67 17.08 -0.05
C LYS A 70 0.80 17.11 0.35
N GLY A 71 1.19 18.18 1.04
CA GLY A 71 2.58 18.45 1.36
C GLY A 71 3.23 17.51 2.35
N THR A 72 2.46 16.92 3.26
CA THR A 72 2.97 15.96 4.26
C THR A 72 1.96 14.84 4.47
N SER A 73 2.47 13.67 4.86
CA SER A 73 1.63 12.51 5.13
C SER A 73 2.02 11.90 6.47
N ALA A 74 1.01 11.42 7.21
CA ALA A 74 1.22 10.63 8.42
C ALA A 74 1.52 9.16 8.10
N VAL A 75 1.35 8.76 6.86
CA VAL A 75 1.63 7.39 6.38
C VAL A 75 2.71 7.48 5.33
N ASP A 76 3.77 6.69 5.48
CA ASP A 76 4.95 6.75 4.62
C ASP A 76 5.01 5.63 3.58
N ALA A 77 3.93 4.91 3.36
CA ALA A 77 3.86 3.86 2.35
C ALA A 77 2.67 4.11 1.43
N ALA A 78 2.85 3.82 0.15
CA ALA A 78 1.81 3.99 -0.85
C ALA A 78 1.74 2.78 -1.78
N VAL A 79 0.52 2.35 -2.08
CA VAL A 79 0.25 1.37 -3.11
C VAL A 79 0.21 2.11 -4.45
N VAL A 80 1.14 1.79 -5.33
CA VAL A 80 1.32 2.51 -6.60
C VAL A 80 1.03 1.66 -7.83
N GLY A 81 0.72 0.38 -7.65
CA GLY A 81 0.39 -0.49 -8.77
C GLY A 81 -0.27 -1.78 -8.31
N VAL A 82 -1.00 -2.41 -9.21
CA VAL A 82 -1.52 -3.77 -9.06
C VAL A 82 -0.64 -4.68 -9.89
N VAL A 83 -0.17 -5.77 -9.28
CA VAL A 83 0.77 -6.69 -9.91
C VAL A 83 0.00 -7.90 -10.44
N ASP A 84 -0.04 -8.04 -11.77
CA ASP A 84 -0.73 -9.17 -12.40
C ASP A 84 0.12 -10.43 -12.39
N ALA A 85 1.44 -10.26 -12.57
CA ALA A 85 2.35 -11.39 -12.64
C ALA A 85 3.75 -10.96 -12.22
N VAL A 86 4.52 -11.92 -11.69
CA VAL A 86 5.96 -11.77 -11.46
C VAL A 86 6.67 -12.72 -12.42
N ASP A 87 7.47 -12.14 -13.29
CA ASP A 87 8.24 -12.90 -14.27
C ASP A 87 9.68 -12.99 -13.79
N LEU A 88 10.04 -14.17 -13.30
CA LEU A 88 11.38 -14.42 -12.78
C LEU A 88 12.24 -15.02 -13.90
N GLN A 89 13.25 -14.26 -14.29
CA GLN A 89 14.22 -14.69 -15.29
C GLN A 89 15.47 -15.18 -14.59
N GLY A 90 15.75 -16.44 -14.74
CA GLY A 90 16.86 -16.98 -14.02
C GLY A 90 17.77 -17.83 -14.76
#